data_15f3430464ef10b56ea4d5d7053e32d6
#
_entry.id   15f3430464ef10b56ea4d5d7053e32d6
#
_cell.length_a   1.000
_cell.length_b   1.000
_cell.length_c   1.000
_cell.angle_alpha   90.00
_cell.angle_beta   90.00
_cell.angle_gamma   90.00
#
_symmetry.space_group_name_H-M   'P 1'
#
loop_
_entity.id
_entity.type
_entity.pdbx_description
1 polymer ?
#
loop_
_entity_poly.entity_id
_entity_poly.type
_entity_poly.pdbx_seq_one_letter_code
_entity_poly.pdbx_strand_id
1 'polypeptide(L)'
;MINGIINVYKEKGYTSFDVVAKLRGILKTKKIGHTGTLDPDAEGVLPVCLGKATKVCDLLTDKNKEYVAVMLLGKVTDTQDTTGTVLEEHPVEVTEEQVKEAVLSFTGEYMQVPPMYSALKVNGKKLCDLARAGVTVERQARPVQLYSIEIIKMELPRVCMRVRCSKGTYIRTLCQDIGEKLSCGACMESLLRTKVSEFCVQDALRLSEIEERVQKAAGQTQSEQWNAEMFDFIYAVDSVFFTIGIISSVGIIAAPLSFIQQYQ
;
A
#
# COMPACT_ATOMS: atom_id res chain seq x y z
N MET A 1 13.44 -4.35 -24.12
CA MET A 1 13.28 -4.33 -22.62
C MET A 1 12.09 -3.46 -22.29
N ILE A 2 11.12 -3.97 -21.55
CA ILE A 2 9.92 -3.24 -21.18
C ILE A 2 10.25 -2.21 -20.10
N ASN A 3 9.82 -0.96 -20.28
CA ASN A 3 9.95 0.12 -19.32
C ASN A 3 8.59 0.76 -19.11
N GLY A 4 8.17 0.97 -17.87
CA GLY A 4 6.88 1.58 -17.55
C GLY A 4 6.39 1.16 -16.17
N ILE A 5 5.14 1.46 -15.89
CA ILE A 5 4.48 1.18 -14.63
C ILE A 5 3.20 0.39 -14.91
N ILE A 6 2.96 -0.67 -14.17
CA ILE A 6 1.70 -1.43 -14.20
C ILE A 6 0.96 -1.17 -12.90
N ASN A 7 -0.32 -0.85 -12.99
CA ASN A 7 -1.21 -0.81 -11.86
C ASN A 7 -1.74 -2.23 -11.59
N VAL A 8 -1.17 -2.91 -10.60
CA VAL A 8 -1.51 -4.30 -10.27
C VAL A 8 -2.51 -4.34 -9.12
N TYR A 9 -3.55 -5.15 -9.25
CA TYR A 9 -4.38 -5.56 -8.12
C TYR A 9 -3.68 -6.71 -7.40
N LYS A 10 -3.12 -6.43 -6.22
CA LYS A 10 -2.58 -7.48 -5.35
C LYS A 10 -3.73 -8.20 -4.67
N GLU A 11 -3.87 -9.47 -4.93
CA GLU A 11 -4.87 -10.33 -4.31
C GLU A 11 -4.41 -10.79 -2.92
N LYS A 12 -5.37 -11.16 -2.07
CA LYS A 12 -5.12 -11.75 -0.76
C LYS A 12 -4.26 -13.02 -0.89
N GLY A 13 -3.39 -13.25 0.10
CA GLY A 13 -2.50 -14.40 0.15
C GLY A 13 -1.15 -14.21 -0.55
N TYR A 14 -0.99 -13.17 -1.38
CA TYR A 14 0.30 -12.81 -1.98
C TYR A 14 1.02 -11.77 -1.14
N THR A 15 2.33 -11.92 -0.96
CA THR A 15 3.18 -10.79 -0.57
C THR A 15 3.39 -9.87 -1.78
N SER A 16 3.76 -8.61 -1.54
CA SER A 16 4.14 -7.69 -2.64
C SER A 16 5.35 -8.21 -3.43
N PHE A 17 6.22 -9.00 -2.81
CA PHE A 17 7.35 -9.65 -3.46
C PHE A 17 6.93 -10.81 -4.38
N ASP A 18 5.91 -11.61 -3.98
CA ASP A 18 5.37 -12.68 -4.82
C ASP A 18 4.77 -12.13 -6.10
N VAL A 19 4.08 -10.97 -6.03
CA VAL A 19 3.58 -10.26 -7.22
C VAL A 19 4.73 -9.90 -8.15
N VAL A 20 5.82 -9.34 -7.63
CA VAL A 20 7.02 -9.02 -8.42
C VAL A 20 7.63 -10.28 -9.01
N ALA A 21 7.71 -11.38 -8.25
CA ALA A 21 8.27 -12.65 -8.73
C ALA A 21 7.44 -13.25 -9.89
N LYS A 22 6.11 -13.25 -9.76
CA LYS A 22 5.21 -13.71 -10.82
C LYS A 22 5.31 -12.84 -12.07
N LEU A 23 5.33 -11.51 -11.93
CA LEU A 23 5.48 -10.60 -13.07
C LEU A 23 6.80 -10.77 -13.80
N ARG A 24 7.90 -11.13 -13.11
CA ARG A 24 9.16 -11.48 -13.78
C ARG A 24 8.99 -12.66 -14.74
N GLY A 25 8.23 -13.67 -14.33
CA GLY A 25 7.91 -14.82 -15.18
C GLY A 25 7.03 -14.45 -16.37
N ILE A 26 5.93 -13.71 -16.11
CA ILE A 26 4.95 -13.32 -17.13
C ILE A 26 5.61 -12.39 -18.19
N LEU A 27 6.30 -11.34 -17.75
CA LEU A 27 6.84 -10.29 -18.62
C LEU A 27 8.26 -10.58 -19.13
N LYS A 28 8.88 -11.70 -18.72
CA LYS A 28 10.28 -12.05 -19.03
C LYS A 28 11.27 -10.90 -18.74
N THR A 29 10.98 -10.11 -17.69
CA THR A 29 11.73 -8.91 -17.33
C THR A 29 12.31 -9.07 -15.92
N LYS A 30 13.66 -8.97 -15.80
CA LYS A 30 14.34 -9.17 -14.50
C LYS A 30 14.21 -7.97 -13.57
N LYS A 31 14.27 -6.74 -14.12
CA LYS A 31 14.29 -5.51 -13.34
C LYS A 31 12.86 -5.03 -13.07
N ILE A 32 12.33 -5.39 -11.90
CA ILE A 32 10.98 -5.03 -11.46
C ILE A 32 11.06 -4.61 -9.98
N GLY A 33 10.33 -3.54 -9.62
CA GLY A 33 10.17 -3.06 -8.26
C GLY A 33 8.74 -2.60 -8.00
N HIS A 34 8.29 -2.60 -6.73
CA HIS A 34 6.97 -2.12 -6.35
C HIS A 34 7.04 -0.85 -5.51
N THR A 35 5.97 -0.05 -5.48
CA THR A 35 5.91 1.28 -4.86
C THR A 35 5.27 1.26 -3.48
N GLY A 36 5.64 0.33 -2.62
CA GLY A 36 5.14 0.23 -1.26
C GLY A 36 4.47 -1.10 -0.95
N THR A 37 4.87 -1.69 0.16
CA THR A 37 4.43 -3.00 0.61
C THR A 37 2.95 -2.96 1.02
N LEU A 38 2.24 -4.04 0.68
CA LEU A 38 0.98 -4.46 1.29
C LEU A 38 1.22 -5.75 2.06
N ASP A 39 0.58 -5.89 3.20
CA ASP A 39 0.60 -7.13 3.98
C ASP A 39 -0.01 -8.28 3.16
N PRO A 40 0.30 -9.56 3.46
CA PRO A 40 -0.20 -10.69 2.68
C PRO A 40 -1.73 -10.73 2.58
N ASP A 41 -2.42 -10.45 3.67
CA ASP A 41 -3.90 -10.45 3.72
C ASP A 41 -4.55 -9.14 3.25
N ALA A 42 -3.78 -8.09 3.03
CA ALA A 42 -4.27 -6.87 2.41
C ALA A 42 -4.36 -7.01 0.89
N GLU A 43 -5.30 -6.29 0.28
CA GLU A 43 -5.57 -6.33 -1.15
C GLU A 43 -5.45 -4.94 -1.80
N GLY A 44 -5.51 -4.92 -3.12
CA GLY A 44 -5.71 -3.70 -3.91
C GLY A 44 -4.48 -3.18 -4.63
N VAL A 45 -4.47 -1.89 -4.87
CA VAL A 45 -3.55 -1.17 -5.75
C VAL A 45 -2.09 -1.35 -5.34
N LEU A 46 -1.29 -1.93 -6.23
CA LEU A 46 0.16 -2.08 -6.09
C LEU A 46 0.83 -1.66 -7.41
N PRO A 47 1.20 -0.38 -7.59
CA PRO A 47 1.93 0.03 -8.77
C PRO A 47 3.31 -0.63 -8.79
N VAL A 48 3.65 -1.23 -9.94
CA VAL A 48 4.87 -1.99 -10.16
C VAL A 48 5.65 -1.37 -11.31
N CYS A 49 6.89 -0.99 -11.04
CA CYS A 49 7.80 -0.37 -12.00
C CYS A 49 8.64 -1.41 -12.73
N LEU A 50 8.78 -1.26 -14.05
CA LEU A 50 9.48 -2.15 -14.95
C LEU A 50 10.71 -1.49 -15.56
N GLY A 51 11.81 -2.22 -15.67
CA GLY A 51 13.03 -1.77 -16.38
C GLY A 51 13.60 -0.47 -15.81
N LYS A 52 13.76 0.55 -16.64
CA LYS A 52 14.27 1.86 -16.21
C LYS A 52 13.37 2.57 -15.22
N ALA A 53 12.04 2.31 -15.26
CA ALA A 53 11.07 2.90 -14.33
C ALA A 53 11.31 2.50 -12.86
N THR A 54 12.08 1.45 -12.58
CA THR A 54 12.45 1.11 -11.19
C THR A 54 13.23 2.20 -10.47
N LYS A 55 13.88 3.10 -11.19
CA LYS A 55 14.61 4.25 -10.62
C LYS A 55 13.67 5.29 -9.99
N VAL A 56 12.39 5.28 -10.34
CA VAL A 56 11.38 6.23 -9.86
C VAL A 56 10.40 5.62 -8.86
N CYS A 57 10.61 4.36 -8.45
CA CYS A 57 9.78 3.70 -7.44
C CYS A 57 9.63 4.52 -6.15
N ASP A 58 10.72 5.11 -5.68
CA ASP A 58 10.74 5.86 -4.42
C ASP A 58 9.84 7.11 -4.49
N LEU A 59 9.78 7.77 -5.65
CA LEU A 59 8.90 8.93 -5.86
C LEU A 59 7.41 8.56 -5.75
N LEU A 60 7.02 7.37 -6.20
CA LEU A 60 5.66 6.86 -6.07
C LEU A 60 5.39 6.30 -4.68
N THR A 61 6.42 5.74 -4.03
CA THR A 61 6.33 5.29 -2.64
C THR A 61 6.02 6.45 -1.69
N ASP A 62 6.52 7.64 -1.98
CA ASP A 62 6.34 8.85 -1.17
C ASP A 62 4.96 9.51 -1.34
N LYS A 63 4.10 9.00 -2.21
CA LYS A 63 2.77 9.57 -2.47
C LYS A 63 1.72 9.12 -1.44
N ASN A 64 0.63 9.91 -1.39
CA ASN A 64 -0.51 9.63 -0.54
C ASN A 64 -1.21 8.34 -0.96
N LYS A 65 -1.86 7.69 -0.01
CA LYS A 65 -2.63 6.46 -0.20
C LYS A 65 -4.04 6.64 0.32
N GLU A 66 -4.95 5.85 -0.24
CA GLU A 66 -6.29 5.69 0.26
C GLU A 66 -6.57 4.20 0.51
N TYR A 67 -7.22 3.94 1.62
CA TYR A 67 -7.58 2.59 2.05
C TYR A 67 -9.05 2.54 2.43
N VAL A 68 -9.68 1.38 2.21
CA VAL A 68 -10.90 0.96 2.89
C VAL A 68 -10.50 -0.15 3.84
N ALA A 69 -10.80 0.04 5.12
CA ALA A 69 -10.45 -0.89 6.19
C ALA A 69 -11.69 -1.27 6.99
N VAL A 70 -11.75 -2.51 7.44
CA VAL A 70 -12.68 -2.95 8.47
C VAL A 70 -11.91 -3.11 9.77
N MET A 71 -12.29 -2.33 10.77
CA MET A 71 -11.83 -2.44 12.14
C MET A 71 -12.80 -3.32 12.93
N LEU A 72 -12.27 -4.25 13.70
CA LEU A 72 -13.00 -5.10 14.64
C LEU A 72 -12.69 -4.64 16.06
N LEU A 73 -13.70 -4.14 16.77
CA LEU A 73 -13.62 -3.76 18.18
C LEU A 73 -13.67 -5.00 19.08
N GLY A 74 -13.17 -4.85 20.30
CA GLY A 74 -13.24 -5.88 21.35
C GLY A 74 -12.12 -6.92 21.30
N LYS A 75 -11.14 -6.78 20.38
CA LYS A 75 -10.08 -7.77 20.22
C LYS A 75 -8.72 -7.10 20.00
N VAL A 76 -7.71 -7.51 20.77
CA VAL A 76 -6.32 -7.09 20.61
C VAL A 76 -5.48 -8.29 20.17
N THR A 77 -4.62 -8.10 19.16
CA THR A 77 -3.74 -9.13 18.62
C THR A 77 -2.29 -8.64 18.53
N ASP A 78 -1.34 -9.57 18.53
CA ASP A 78 0.10 -9.27 18.43
C ASP A 78 0.51 -8.63 17.09
N THR A 79 -0.24 -8.90 16.00
CA THR A 79 -0.02 -8.34 14.67
C THR A 79 -0.83 -7.07 14.41
N GLN A 80 -1.76 -6.70 15.31
CA GLN A 80 -2.74 -5.61 15.15
C GLN A 80 -3.77 -5.89 14.04
N ASP A 81 -3.88 -7.13 13.57
CA ASP A 81 -4.88 -7.62 12.62
C ASP A 81 -5.40 -9.00 13.04
N THR A 82 -6.46 -9.47 12.40
CA THR A 82 -7.12 -10.74 12.78
C THR A 82 -6.30 -11.99 12.46
N THR A 83 -5.13 -11.87 11.82
CA THR A 83 -4.25 -13.02 11.50
C THR A 83 -3.32 -13.37 12.64
N GLY A 84 -3.15 -12.47 13.60
CA GLY A 84 -2.28 -12.65 14.77
C GLY A 84 -2.91 -13.46 15.89
N THR A 85 -2.07 -13.74 16.89
CA THR A 85 -2.52 -14.36 18.15
C THR A 85 -3.32 -13.35 18.96
N VAL A 86 -4.49 -13.77 19.43
CA VAL A 86 -5.32 -12.93 20.31
C VAL A 86 -4.61 -12.81 21.66
N LEU A 87 -4.38 -11.56 22.07
CA LEU A 87 -3.78 -11.21 23.36
C LEU A 87 -4.87 -10.88 24.40
N GLU A 88 -5.89 -10.13 23.98
CA GLU A 88 -6.98 -9.69 24.85
C GLU A 88 -8.31 -9.69 24.09
N GLU A 89 -9.38 -9.97 24.81
CA GLU A 89 -10.78 -9.81 24.35
C GLU A 89 -11.56 -9.04 25.40
N HIS A 90 -12.31 -8.04 24.94
CA HIS A 90 -13.11 -7.15 25.79
C HIS A 90 -14.55 -7.05 25.28
N PRO A 91 -15.53 -6.87 26.14
CA PRO A 91 -16.89 -6.54 25.70
C PRO A 91 -16.89 -5.18 24.98
N VAL A 92 -17.74 -5.05 23.99
CA VAL A 92 -17.93 -3.80 23.22
C VAL A 92 -19.21 -3.13 23.71
N GLU A 93 -19.07 -2.26 24.71
CA GLU A 93 -20.18 -1.55 25.36
C GLU A 93 -20.26 -0.07 24.94
N VAL A 94 -19.55 0.28 23.85
CA VAL A 94 -19.51 1.65 23.32
C VAL A 94 -20.68 1.93 22.37
N THR A 95 -21.15 3.17 22.33
CA THR A 95 -22.18 3.60 21.38
C THR A 95 -21.57 3.96 20.02
N GLU A 96 -22.38 4.02 18.97
CA GLU A 96 -21.96 4.44 17.64
C GLU A 96 -21.41 5.88 17.64
N GLU A 97 -21.97 6.77 18.46
CA GLU A 97 -21.54 8.14 18.62
C GLU A 97 -20.12 8.23 19.21
N GLN A 98 -19.86 7.43 20.25
CA GLN A 98 -18.53 7.35 20.87
C GLN A 98 -17.49 6.83 19.88
N VAL A 99 -17.83 5.80 19.11
CA VAL A 99 -16.95 5.26 18.06
C VAL A 99 -16.68 6.31 16.98
N LYS A 100 -17.73 7.01 16.52
CA LYS A 100 -17.59 8.07 15.51
C LYS A 100 -16.69 9.21 16.01
N GLU A 101 -16.87 9.66 17.23
CA GLU A 101 -16.02 10.69 17.83
C GLU A 101 -14.56 10.23 17.94
N ALA A 102 -14.32 9.02 18.44
CA ALA A 102 -12.98 8.44 18.57
C ALA A 102 -12.29 8.33 17.21
N VAL A 103 -12.95 7.76 16.19
CA VAL A 103 -12.41 7.61 14.84
C VAL A 103 -12.04 8.95 14.23
N LEU A 104 -12.97 9.93 14.26
CA LEU A 104 -12.76 11.24 13.62
C LEU A 104 -11.69 12.07 14.33
N SER A 105 -11.44 11.84 15.62
CA SER A 105 -10.40 12.55 16.38
C SER A 105 -8.97 12.26 15.92
N PHE A 106 -8.74 11.21 15.15
CA PHE A 106 -7.43 10.90 14.54
C PHE A 106 -7.18 11.67 13.24
N THR A 107 -8.16 12.41 12.71
CA THR A 107 -7.96 13.23 11.50
C THR A 107 -6.99 14.36 11.78
N GLY A 108 -6.00 14.55 10.90
CA GLY A 108 -4.94 15.51 11.07
C GLY A 108 -3.58 14.86 11.25
N GLU A 109 -2.65 15.59 11.84
CA GLU A 109 -1.34 15.06 12.23
C GLU A 109 -1.47 14.21 13.49
N TYR A 110 -0.89 13.01 13.46
CA TYR A 110 -0.91 12.13 14.61
C TYR A 110 0.42 11.35 14.73
N MET A 111 0.90 11.18 15.97
CA MET A 111 2.15 10.49 16.27
C MET A 111 1.88 8.99 16.39
N GLN A 112 2.28 8.23 15.38
CA GLN A 112 2.04 6.78 15.29
C GLN A 112 3.29 5.99 15.65
N VAL A 113 3.18 5.01 16.55
CA VAL A 113 4.22 4.02 16.82
C VAL A 113 4.12 2.88 15.78
N PRO A 114 5.11 2.69 14.91
CA PRO A 114 5.05 1.64 13.89
C PRO A 114 4.92 0.24 14.52
N PRO A 115 4.18 -0.71 13.89
CA PRO A 115 4.03 -2.05 14.42
C PRO A 115 5.34 -2.85 14.34
N MET A 116 5.50 -3.84 15.21
CA MET A 116 6.64 -4.78 15.15
C MET A 116 6.63 -5.56 13.82
N TYR A 117 5.46 -5.94 13.33
CA TYR A 117 5.31 -6.61 12.04
C TYR A 117 5.34 -5.59 10.88
N SER A 118 6.50 -4.93 10.69
CA SER A 118 6.73 -3.98 9.60
C SER A 118 8.08 -4.19 8.91
N ALA A 119 8.22 -3.62 7.71
CA ALA A 119 9.46 -3.66 6.94
C ALA A 119 10.50 -2.62 7.39
N LEU A 120 10.19 -1.81 8.41
CA LEU A 120 11.14 -0.85 8.99
C LEU A 120 12.35 -1.57 9.56
N LYS A 121 13.51 -0.91 9.45
CA LYS A 121 14.77 -1.45 9.98
C LYS A 121 15.19 -0.70 11.24
N VAL A 122 15.59 -1.48 12.25
CA VAL A 122 16.28 -0.98 13.45
C VAL A 122 17.61 -1.74 13.54
N ASN A 123 18.71 -1.02 13.65
CA ASN A 123 20.07 -1.59 13.66
C ASN A 123 20.32 -2.56 12.48
N GLY A 124 19.83 -2.21 11.27
CA GLY A 124 20.01 -2.99 10.04
C GLY A 124 19.09 -4.22 9.89
N LYS A 125 18.35 -4.63 10.92
CA LYS A 125 17.40 -5.75 10.88
C LYS A 125 15.96 -5.24 10.72
N LYS A 126 15.14 -5.92 9.94
CA LYS A 126 13.70 -5.57 9.82
C LYS A 126 12.97 -5.90 11.12
N LEU A 127 12.02 -5.03 11.50
CA LEU A 127 11.19 -5.25 12.70
C LEU A 127 10.40 -6.57 12.62
N CYS A 128 9.86 -6.91 11.45
CA CYS A 128 9.13 -8.16 11.27
C CYS A 128 10.01 -9.42 11.44
N ASP A 129 11.31 -9.34 11.13
CA ASP A 129 12.23 -10.47 11.34
C ASP A 129 12.56 -10.62 12.84
N LEU A 130 12.69 -9.50 13.56
CA LEU A 130 12.84 -9.50 15.02
C LEU A 130 11.58 -10.03 15.71
N ALA A 131 10.38 -9.59 15.29
CA ALA A 131 9.12 -10.06 15.83
C ALA A 131 8.97 -11.58 15.70
N ARG A 132 9.27 -12.14 14.51
CA ARG A 132 9.24 -13.59 14.27
C ARG A 132 10.25 -14.37 15.12
N ALA A 133 11.34 -13.72 15.51
CA ALA A 133 12.33 -14.29 16.43
C ALA A 133 11.95 -14.09 17.92
N GLY A 134 10.75 -13.57 18.22
CA GLY A 134 10.29 -13.32 19.59
C GLY A 134 10.96 -12.11 20.25
N VAL A 135 11.65 -11.26 19.48
CA VAL A 135 12.35 -10.08 19.98
C VAL A 135 11.51 -8.83 19.78
N THR A 136 11.13 -8.18 20.86
CA THR A 136 10.50 -6.87 20.85
C THR A 136 11.55 -5.78 21.05
N VAL A 137 11.49 -4.72 20.26
CA VAL A 137 12.37 -3.55 20.39
C VAL A 137 11.54 -2.28 20.53
N GLU A 138 12.11 -1.30 21.24
CA GLU A 138 11.49 0.01 21.34
C GLU A 138 11.42 0.67 19.98
N ARG A 139 10.27 1.28 19.69
CA ARG A 139 9.99 1.98 18.42
C ARG A 139 9.58 3.39 18.73
N GLN A 140 10.23 4.32 18.05
CA GLN A 140 9.89 5.75 18.18
C GLN A 140 8.62 6.06 17.38
N ALA A 141 7.72 6.83 17.98
CA ALA A 141 6.58 7.39 17.28
C ALA A 141 7.04 8.31 16.14
N ARG A 142 6.30 8.30 15.04
CA ARG A 142 6.57 9.11 13.84
C ARG A 142 5.32 9.88 13.44
N PRO A 143 5.49 11.14 13.01
CA PRO A 143 4.35 11.89 12.52
C PRO A 143 3.82 11.30 11.23
N VAL A 144 2.51 11.07 11.16
CA VAL A 144 1.76 10.72 9.98
C VAL A 144 0.59 11.69 9.83
N GLN A 145 0.14 11.90 8.59
CA GLN A 145 -0.98 12.77 8.29
C GLN A 145 -2.17 11.93 7.83
N LEU A 146 -3.28 12.02 8.54
CA LEU A 146 -4.58 11.48 8.13
C LEU A 146 -5.40 12.62 7.53
N TYR A 147 -5.45 12.69 6.20
CA TYR A 147 -6.12 13.80 5.48
C TYR A 147 -7.63 13.75 5.64
N SER A 148 -8.19 12.54 5.68
CA SER A 148 -9.61 12.32 5.97
C SER A 148 -9.85 10.90 6.46
N ILE A 149 -10.82 10.75 7.35
CA ILE A 149 -11.41 9.48 7.74
C ILE A 149 -12.92 9.60 7.53
N GLU A 150 -13.50 8.69 6.76
CA GLU A 150 -14.92 8.58 6.49
C GLU A 150 -15.41 7.22 6.97
N ILE A 151 -16.42 7.19 7.84
CA ILE A 151 -17.08 5.95 8.23
C ILE A 151 -18.06 5.60 7.12
N ILE A 152 -17.83 4.49 6.43
CA ILE A 152 -18.67 4.00 5.33
C ILE A 152 -19.86 3.21 5.89
N LYS A 153 -19.60 2.37 6.90
CA LYS A 153 -20.58 1.51 7.52
C LYS A 153 -20.18 1.20 8.96
N MET A 154 -21.13 1.18 9.87
CA MET A 154 -20.93 0.78 11.25
C MET A 154 -21.99 -0.25 11.62
N GLU A 155 -21.54 -1.42 12.03
CA GLU A 155 -22.33 -2.54 12.55
C GLU A 155 -21.51 -3.15 13.68
N LEU A 156 -21.62 -2.59 14.86
CA LEU A 156 -20.79 -2.99 16.00
C LEU A 156 -20.82 -4.51 16.21
N PRO A 157 -19.67 -5.15 16.40
CA PRO A 157 -18.35 -4.58 16.68
C PRO A 157 -17.51 -4.18 15.44
N ARG A 158 -18.07 -4.15 14.22
CA ARG A 158 -17.33 -3.83 12.98
C ARG A 158 -17.57 -2.40 12.53
N VAL A 159 -16.48 -1.73 12.16
CA VAL A 159 -16.49 -0.38 11.61
C VAL A 159 -15.71 -0.37 10.29
N CYS A 160 -16.41 -0.12 9.20
CA CYS A 160 -15.81 0.05 7.88
C CYS A 160 -15.51 1.53 7.64
N MET A 161 -14.26 1.87 7.36
CA MET A 161 -13.82 3.25 7.18
C MET A 161 -12.93 3.41 5.95
N ARG A 162 -13.06 4.56 5.28
CA ARG A 162 -12.14 5.03 4.23
C ARG A 162 -11.15 5.99 4.86
N VAL A 163 -9.86 5.75 4.65
CA VAL A 163 -8.78 6.55 5.22
C VAL A 163 -7.86 7.05 4.11
N ARG A 164 -7.72 8.39 3.98
CA ARG A 164 -6.70 9.01 3.14
C ARG A 164 -5.55 9.48 4.01
N CYS A 165 -4.33 9.04 3.69
CA CYS A 165 -3.20 9.26 4.57
C CYS A 165 -1.88 9.46 3.80
N SER A 166 -0.90 10.00 4.52
CA SER A 166 0.49 10.13 4.07
C SER A 166 1.19 8.77 3.95
N LYS A 167 2.36 8.77 3.31
CA LYS A 167 3.27 7.63 3.35
C LYS A 167 3.59 7.21 4.78
N GLY A 168 3.87 5.93 4.98
CA GLY A 168 4.33 5.39 6.27
C GLY A 168 3.24 5.19 7.32
N THR A 169 1.98 5.50 6.99
CA THR A 169 0.84 5.24 7.88
C THR A 169 0.50 3.75 7.91
N TYR A 170 0.38 3.19 9.10
CA TYR A 170 -0.06 1.82 9.35
C TYR A 170 -1.52 1.80 9.78
N ILE A 171 -2.40 1.29 8.92
CA ILE A 171 -3.84 1.24 9.21
C ILE A 171 -4.13 0.26 10.35
N ARG A 172 -3.34 -0.80 10.49
CA ARG A 172 -3.41 -1.73 11.64
C ARG A 172 -3.23 -1.01 12.98
N THR A 173 -2.20 -0.15 13.05
CA THR A 173 -1.94 0.63 14.26
C THR A 173 -3.04 1.67 14.51
N LEU A 174 -3.57 2.31 13.45
CA LEU A 174 -4.71 3.21 13.58
C LEU A 174 -5.92 2.49 14.20
N CYS A 175 -6.23 1.27 13.75
CA CYS A 175 -7.33 0.48 14.33
C CYS A 175 -7.08 0.17 15.81
N GLN A 176 -5.85 -0.25 16.17
CA GLN A 176 -5.49 -0.50 17.56
C GLN A 176 -5.62 0.76 18.43
N ASP A 177 -5.06 1.89 18.00
CA ASP A 177 -5.05 3.14 18.76
C ASP A 177 -6.50 3.69 18.96
N ILE A 178 -7.39 3.51 17.95
CA ILE A 178 -8.81 3.81 18.13
C ILE A 178 -9.44 2.91 19.19
N GLY A 179 -9.14 1.61 19.16
CA GLY A 179 -9.64 0.65 20.16
C GLY A 179 -9.14 0.94 21.56
N GLU A 180 -7.88 1.35 21.70
CA GLU A 180 -7.30 1.80 22.98
C GLU A 180 -8.00 3.05 23.49
N LYS A 181 -8.25 4.03 22.63
CA LYS A 181 -9.00 5.25 22.98
C LYS A 181 -10.41 4.95 23.45
N LEU A 182 -11.04 3.92 22.89
CA LEU A 182 -12.38 3.44 23.29
C LEU A 182 -12.34 2.51 24.52
N SER A 183 -11.16 2.16 25.03
CA SER A 183 -10.94 1.24 26.16
C SER A 183 -11.53 -0.17 25.97
N CYS A 184 -11.82 -0.56 24.73
CA CYS A 184 -12.31 -1.91 24.42
C CYS A 184 -11.35 -2.71 23.54
N GLY A 185 -10.22 -2.11 23.08
CA GLY A 185 -9.32 -2.74 22.13
C GLY A 185 -9.92 -2.84 20.74
N ALA A 186 -9.05 -2.95 19.73
CA ALA A 186 -9.43 -3.24 18.35
C ALA A 186 -8.25 -3.83 17.55
N CYS A 187 -8.58 -4.50 16.45
CA CYS A 187 -7.62 -4.90 15.43
C CYS A 187 -8.21 -4.68 14.03
N MET A 188 -7.36 -4.73 13.02
CA MET A 188 -7.80 -4.65 11.62
C MET A 188 -8.28 -6.02 11.14
N GLU A 189 -9.51 -6.10 10.60
CA GLU A 189 -10.06 -7.34 10.04
C GLU A 189 -9.78 -7.47 8.55
N SER A 190 -9.86 -6.38 7.78
CA SER A 190 -9.53 -6.38 6.36
C SER A 190 -8.99 -5.04 5.91
N LEU A 191 -8.22 -5.06 4.81
CA LEU A 191 -7.63 -3.87 4.22
C LEU A 191 -7.63 -3.95 2.69
N LEU A 192 -8.25 -2.97 2.05
CA LEU A 192 -8.19 -2.74 0.61
C LEU A 192 -7.51 -1.40 0.35
N ARG A 193 -6.35 -1.40 -0.30
CA ARG A 193 -5.75 -0.15 -0.80
C ARG A 193 -6.43 0.26 -2.10
N THR A 194 -7.27 1.28 -2.03
CA THR A 194 -8.07 1.75 -3.17
C THR A 194 -7.31 2.71 -4.07
N LYS A 195 -6.28 3.41 -3.53
CA LYS A 195 -5.55 4.38 -4.32
C LYS A 195 -4.10 4.57 -3.86
N VAL A 196 -3.20 4.77 -4.82
CA VAL A 196 -1.82 5.24 -4.64
C VAL A 196 -1.56 6.32 -5.67
N SER A 197 -1.43 7.59 -5.26
CA SER A 197 -1.36 8.72 -6.19
C SER A 197 -2.55 8.73 -7.16
N GLU A 198 -2.32 8.68 -8.47
CA GLU A 198 -3.35 8.57 -9.51
C GLU A 198 -3.83 7.13 -9.78
N PHE A 199 -3.09 6.12 -9.34
CA PHE A 199 -3.47 4.72 -9.57
C PHE A 199 -4.65 4.34 -8.69
N CYS A 200 -5.78 3.97 -9.31
CA CYS A 200 -7.02 3.58 -8.65
C CYS A 200 -7.27 2.08 -8.78
N VAL A 201 -8.03 1.52 -7.84
CA VAL A 201 -8.34 0.09 -7.80
C VAL A 201 -9.18 -0.36 -9.01
N GLN A 202 -10.00 0.53 -9.55
CA GLN A 202 -10.84 0.26 -10.73
C GLN A 202 -10.01 -0.02 -11.99
N ASP A 203 -8.81 0.57 -12.08
CA ASP A 203 -7.90 0.45 -13.21
C ASP A 203 -6.79 -0.60 -12.95
N ALA A 204 -6.84 -1.28 -11.81
CA ALA A 204 -5.83 -2.25 -11.43
C ALA A 204 -6.12 -3.63 -12.03
N LEU A 205 -5.10 -4.27 -12.61
CA LEU A 205 -5.22 -5.58 -13.22
C LEU A 205 -4.73 -6.69 -12.29
N ARG A 206 -5.45 -7.81 -12.25
CA ARG A 206 -5.00 -9.04 -11.59
C ARG A 206 -3.86 -9.68 -12.36
N LEU A 207 -3.06 -10.49 -11.70
CA LEU A 207 -1.94 -11.20 -12.35
C LEU A 207 -2.40 -12.10 -13.51
N SER A 208 -3.56 -12.76 -13.36
CA SER A 208 -4.17 -13.57 -14.42
C SER A 208 -4.53 -12.75 -15.66
N GLU A 209 -5.13 -11.57 -15.47
CA GLU A 209 -5.51 -10.67 -16.56
C GLU A 209 -4.27 -10.13 -17.30
N ILE A 210 -3.20 -9.83 -16.56
CA ILE A 210 -1.93 -9.41 -17.15
C ILE A 210 -1.33 -10.57 -17.98
N GLU A 211 -1.35 -11.78 -17.45
CA GLU A 211 -0.82 -12.96 -18.16
C GLU A 211 -1.60 -13.24 -19.45
N GLU A 212 -2.92 -13.18 -19.41
CA GLU A 212 -3.78 -13.37 -20.59
C GLU A 212 -3.49 -12.30 -21.67
N ARG A 213 -3.37 -11.02 -21.28
CA ARG A 213 -3.05 -9.92 -22.21
C ARG A 213 -1.67 -10.10 -22.84
N VAL A 214 -0.68 -10.54 -22.05
CA VAL A 214 0.67 -10.81 -22.53
C VAL A 214 0.67 -12.00 -23.51
N GLN A 215 -0.03 -13.08 -23.22
CA GLN A 215 -0.15 -14.25 -24.11
C GLN A 215 -0.82 -13.87 -25.42
N LYS A 216 -1.90 -13.08 -25.37
CA LYS A 216 -2.59 -12.57 -26.56
C LYS A 216 -1.68 -11.72 -27.44
N ALA A 217 -0.95 -10.80 -26.84
CA ALA A 217 0.02 -9.95 -27.57
C ALA A 217 1.14 -10.78 -28.20
N ALA A 218 1.66 -11.79 -27.48
CA ALA A 218 2.70 -12.68 -27.99
C ALA A 218 2.24 -13.53 -29.19
N GLY A 219 0.98 -13.96 -29.19
CA GLY A 219 0.39 -14.72 -30.32
C GLY A 219 0.17 -13.86 -31.58
N GLN A 220 0.14 -12.54 -31.46
CA GLN A 220 -0.04 -11.60 -32.57
C GLN A 220 1.29 -11.08 -33.17
N THR A 221 2.42 -11.34 -32.53
CA THR A 221 3.71 -10.74 -32.90
C THR A 221 4.73 -11.84 -33.21
N GLN A 222 5.37 -11.76 -34.41
CA GLN A 222 6.45 -12.67 -34.81
C GLN A 222 7.82 -12.28 -34.20
N SER A 223 7.92 -11.22 -33.41
CA SER A 223 9.18 -10.74 -32.85
C SER A 223 9.30 -11.08 -31.36
N GLU A 224 10.47 -11.57 -30.95
CA GLU A 224 10.82 -11.81 -29.53
C GLU A 224 11.09 -10.53 -28.72
N GLN A 225 11.07 -9.35 -29.36
CA GLN A 225 11.33 -8.06 -28.70
C GLN A 225 10.03 -7.41 -28.24
N TRP A 226 9.84 -7.43 -26.95
CA TRP A 226 8.69 -6.82 -26.26
C TRP A 226 9.05 -5.39 -25.82
N ASN A 227 8.18 -4.44 -26.15
CA ASN A 227 8.27 -3.05 -25.66
C ASN A 227 6.95 -2.64 -24.97
N ALA A 228 6.95 -1.50 -24.30
CA ALA A 228 5.78 -1.02 -23.55
C ALA A 228 4.61 -0.65 -24.47
N GLU A 229 4.86 -0.27 -25.72
CA GLU A 229 3.84 0.12 -26.71
C GLU A 229 2.96 -1.06 -27.15
N MET A 230 3.43 -2.29 -26.95
CA MET A 230 2.67 -3.51 -27.23
C MET A 230 1.58 -3.78 -26.17
N PHE A 231 1.61 -3.07 -25.06
CA PHE A 231 0.72 -3.32 -23.92
C PHE A 231 0.05 -2.01 -23.49
N ASP A 232 -1.22 -1.88 -23.79
CA ASP A 232 -2.06 -0.73 -23.46
C ASP A 232 -2.23 -0.48 -21.94
N PHE A 233 -1.90 -1.48 -21.12
CA PHE A 233 -1.97 -1.42 -19.66
C PHE A 233 -0.65 -1.02 -18.97
N ILE A 234 0.42 -0.70 -19.74
CA ILE A 234 1.69 -0.22 -19.20
C ILE A 234 1.77 1.29 -19.37
N TYR A 235 1.70 1.98 -18.25
CA TYR A 235 1.80 3.45 -18.22
C TYR A 235 3.23 3.88 -18.53
N ALA A 236 3.39 4.79 -19.48
CA ALA A 236 4.67 5.42 -19.74
C ALA A 236 5.10 6.27 -18.54
N VAL A 237 6.39 6.29 -18.24
CA VAL A 237 6.93 7.04 -17.08
C VAL A 237 6.60 8.53 -17.21
N ASP A 238 6.75 9.10 -18.39
CA ASP A 238 6.51 10.53 -18.63
C ASP A 238 5.03 10.91 -18.41
N SER A 239 4.08 10.06 -18.82
CA SER A 239 2.66 10.32 -18.61
C SER A 239 2.28 10.33 -17.12
N VAL A 240 2.87 9.42 -16.33
CA VAL A 240 2.65 9.36 -14.88
C VAL A 240 3.20 10.60 -14.19
N PHE A 241 4.42 11.03 -14.54
CA PHE A 241 5.01 12.23 -13.93
C PHE A 241 4.34 13.52 -14.35
N PHE A 242 3.81 13.60 -15.55
CA PHE A 242 2.97 14.71 -15.98
C PHE A 242 1.71 14.81 -15.10
N THR A 243 1.02 13.69 -14.89
CA THR A 243 -0.22 13.63 -14.09
C THR A 243 0.02 13.97 -12.62
N ILE A 244 1.14 13.56 -12.04
CA ILE A 244 1.49 13.86 -10.64
C ILE A 244 2.18 15.23 -10.45
N GLY A 245 2.24 16.05 -11.51
CA GLY A 245 2.73 17.43 -11.44
C GLY A 245 4.25 17.59 -11.33
N ILE A 246 5.03 16.55 -11.67
CA ILE A 246 6.50 16.62 -11.69
C ILE A 246 7.00 17.12 -13.06
N ILE A 247 6.25 16.85 -14.14
CA ILE A 247 6.55 17.29 -15.51
C ILE A 247 5.34 18.06 -16.05
N SER A 248 5.56 19.20 -16.74
CA SER A 248 4.52 19.93 -17.47
C SER A 248 4.69 19.76 -18.96
N SER A 249 3.64 20.12 -19.72
CA SER A 249 3.67 20.19 -21.18
C SER A 249 4.71 21.17 -21.76
N VAL A 250 5.31 22.01 -20.90
CA VAL A 250 6.30 23.04 -21.25
C VAL A 250 7.70 22.66 -20.70
N GLY A 251 7.85 21.56 -19.98
CA GLY A 251 9.10 21.13 -19.36
C GLY A 251 8.93 20.77 -17.89
N ILE A 252 10.02 20.43 -17.25
CA ILE A 252 10.05 19.98 -15.85
C ILE A 252 9.73 21.13 -14.91
N ILE A 253 8.63 21.05 -14.17
CA ILE A 253 8.14 22.15 -13.30
C ILE A 253 8.80 22.15 -11.96
N ALA A 254 9.75 21.54 -11.54
CA ALA A 254 10.35 21.70 -10.20
C ALA A 254 11.10 20.46 -9.68
N ALA A 255 11.74 19.72 -10.53
CA ALA A 255 12.79 18.83 -10.05
C ALA A 255 14.11 19.62 -10.09
N PRO A 256 14.95 19.56 -9.04
CA PRO A 256 16.28 20.12 -9.12
C PRO A 256 17.03 19.55 -10.32
N LEU A 257 17.85 20.36 -11.00
CA LEU A 257 18.65 19.91 -12.17
C LEU A 257 19.45 18.64 -11.87
N SER A 258 19.88 18.46 -10.61
CA SER A 258 20.55 17.24 -10.13
C SER A 258 19.65 15.98 -10.20
N PHE A 259 18.34 16.15 -10.12
CA PHE A 259 17.37 15.06 -10.18
C PHE A 259 17.20 14.53 -11.62
N ILE A 260 17.25 15.42 -12.61
CA ILE A 260 17.09 15.08 -14.04
C ILE A 260 18.32 14.35 -14.55
N GLN A 261 19.52 14.80 -14.18
CA GLN A 261 20.78 14.17 -14.59
C GLN A 261 20.95 12.76 -14.03
N GLN A 262 20.27 12.43 -12.94
CA GLN A 262 20.33 11.10 -12.33
C GLN A 262 19.48 10.06 -13.09
N TYR A 263 18.55 10.49 -13.97
CA TYR A 263 17.60 9.63 -14.67
C TYR A 263 17.73 9.65 -16.21
N GLN A 264 18.58 10.53 -16.78
CA GLN A 264 19.01 10.46 -18.17
C GLN A 264 20.17 9.49 -18.31
#